data_83366b480990d74ca1d607a234abbc0f
#
_entry.id   83366b480990d74ca1d607a234abbc0f
#
_cell.length_a   1.000
_cell.length_b   1.000
_cell.length_c   1.000
_cell.angle_alpha   90.00
_cell.angle_beta   90.00
_cell.angle_gamma   90.00
#
_symmetry.space_group_name_H-M   'P 1'
#
loop_
_entity.id
_entity.type
_entity.pdbx_description
1 polymer ?
#
loop_
_entity_poly.entity_id
_entity_poly.type
_entity_poly.pdbx_seq_one_letter_code
_entity_poly.pdbx_strand_id
1 'polypeptide(L)'
;MKLVSLVLTCAAVALISVACTDTETTTNSTTPSRAASPAAPSPAAPADEFATSRANYAKHCEACHGPQGEGGPVKTPEKKIKVPSLKAPHAVRHSDEELTKIITGGEEEMPSFKEKLKPEEITEMVRFVRKNFQGK
;
A
#
# COMPACT_ATOMS: atom_id res chain seq x y z
N MET A 1 0.48 10.76 43.88
CA MET A 1 -0.19 9.87 44.82
C MET A 1 -1.59 9.57 44.31
N LYS A 2 -1.83 8.38 43.83
CA LYS A 2 -2.98 7.51 44.09
C LYS A 2 -2.81 6.26 43.19
N LEU A 3 -2.21 5.26 43.80
CA LEU A 3 -2.34 3.84 43.53
C LEU A 3 -3.77 3.43 43.92
N VAL A 4 -4.30 2.46 43.30
CA VAL A 4 -5.37 1.49 43.62
C VAL A 4 -6.02 1.11 42.25
N SER A 5 -6.20 -0.08 41.82
CA SER A 5 -6.34 -1.35 42.50
C SER A 5 -6.23 -2.49 41.47
N LEU A 6 -5.55 -3.47 41.88
CA LEU A 6 -5.50 -4.84 41.41
C LEU A 6 -6.89 -5.49 41.52
N VAL A 7 -7.41 -6.11 40.47
CA VAL A 7 -8.35 -7.24 40.60
C VAL A 7 -8.01 -8.29 39.59
N LEU A 8 -7.47 -9.36 40.13
CA LEU A 8 -7.21 -10.65 39.57
C LEU A 8 -8.54 -11.43 39.54
N THR A 9 -8.96 -11.94 38.39
CA THR A 9 -9.91 -13.05 38.36
C THR A 9 -9.48 -14.06 37.28
N CYS A 10 -8.93 -15.15 37.80
CA CYS A 10 -8.83 -16.44 37.12
C CYS A 10 -10.25 -17.03 36.93
N ALA A 11 -10.55 -17.50 35.76
CA ALA A 11 -11.51 -18.61 35.59
C ALA A 11 -11.13 -19.40 34.35
N ALA A 12 -10.86 -20.62 34.62
CA ALA A 12 -10.51 -21.76 33.82
C ALA A 12 -11.68 -22.29 32.98
N VAL A 13 -11.37 -23.32 32.19
CA VAL A 13 -12.27 -24.36 31.62
C VAL A 13 -12.72 -24.02 30.17
N ALA A 14 -12.65 -24.90 29.17
CA ALA A 14 -12.57 -26.36 29.13
C ALA A 14 -12.06 -26.81 27.75
N LEU A 15 -11.29 -27.86 27.75
CA LEU A 15 -10.93 -28.70 26.62
C LEU A 15 -12.17 -29.46 26.14
N ILE A 16 -12.58 -29.32 24.91
CA ILE A 16 -13.46 -30.26 24.24
C ILE A 16 -12.68 -30.89 23.10
N SER A 17 -12.23 -32.10 23.34
CA SER A 17 -11.69 -33.02 22.34
C SER A 17 -12.86 -33.69 21.65
N VAL A 18 -13.02 -33.46 20.35
CA VAL A 18 -13.88 -34.30 19.54
C VAL A 18 -12.98 -35.17 18.66
N ALA A 19 -12.90 -36.43 19.03
CA ALA A 19 -12.34 -37.49 18.21
C ALA A 19 -13.39 -37.88 17.14
N CYS A 20 -13.06 -37.71 15.87
CA CYS A 20 -13.78 -38.36 14.80
C CYS A 20 -13.02 -39.58 14.36
N THR A 21 -13.71 -40.74 14.54
CA THR A 21 -13.30 -42.08 14.21
C THR A 21 -13.30 -42.27 12.69
N ASP A 22 -12.19 -42.75 12.16
CA ASP A 22 -12.08 -43.22 10.79
C ASP A 22 -12.92 -44.50 10.57
N THR A 23 -13.71 -44.48 9.54
CA THR A 23 -14.30 -45.73 8.98
C THR A 23 -13.76 -45.86 7.57
N GLU A 24 -12.80 -46.76 7.42
CA GLU A 24 -12.33 -47.24 6.13
C GLU A 24 -13.45 -48.00 5.43
N THR A 25 -13.79 -47.57 4.22
CA THR A 25 -14.47 -48.42 3.25
C THR A 25 -13.64 -48.46 1.97
N THR A 26 -12.93 -49.56 1.83
CA THR A 26 -12.18 -49.92 0.62
C THR A 26 -13.16 -50.21 -0.51
N THR A 27 -13.17 -49.39 -1.55
CA THR A 27 -13.62 -49.80 -2.87
C THR A 27 -12.62 -49.40 -3.92
N ASN A 28 -11.92 -50.42 -4.37
CA ASN A 28 -10.94 -50.39 -5.46
C ASN A 28 -11.68 -50.06 -6.78
N SER A 29 -11.49 -48.85 -7.31
CA SER A 29 -11.91 -48.51 -8.66
C SER A 29 -10.72 -47.98 -9.44
N THR A 30 -10.19 -48.84 -10.25
CA THR A 30 -9.11 -48.57 -11.20
C THR A 30 -9.67 -47.66 -12.31
N THR A 31 -9.39 -46.38 -12.25
CA THR A 31 -9.63 -45.44 -13.33
C THR A 31 -8.28 -44.99 -13.91
N PRO A 32 -8.07 -45.05 -15.23
CA PRO A 32 -6.80 -44.71 -15.84
C PRO A 32 -6.48 -43.25 -15.60
N SER A 33 -5.27 -43.02 -15.09
CA SER A 33 -4.65 -41.73 -14.91
C SER A 33 -4.64 -40.95 -16.23
N ARG A 34 -5.56 -40.02 -16.36
CA ARG A 34 -5.50 -39.01 -17.42
C ARG A 34 -4.32 -38.09 -17.09
N ALA A 35 -3.23 -38.21 -17.88
CA ALA A 35 -2.11 -37.33 -17.82
C ALA A 35 -2.59 -35.87 -17.81
N ALA A 36 -2.29 -35.17 -16.73
CA ALA A 36 -2.52 -33.74 -16.63
C ALA A 36 -1.66 -33.06 -17.70
N SER A 37 -2.29 -32.57 -18.74
CA SER A 37 -1.70 -31.65 -19.70
C SER A 37 -1.17 -30.45 -18.93
N PRO A 38 0.07 -29.99 -19.16
CA PRO A 38 0.55 -28.77 -18.51
C PRO A 38 -0.40 -27.63 -18.92
N ALA A 39 -1.03 -27.02 -17.91
CA ALA A 39 -1.86 -25.84 -18.11
C ALA A 39 -1.01 -24.79 -18.82
N ALA A 40 -1.47 -24.37 -19.99
CA ALA A 40 -0.88 -23.23 -20.69
C ALA A 40 -0.86 -22.04 -19.73
N PRO A 41 0.22 -21.23 -19.69
CA PRO A 41 0.25 -20.04 -18.85
C PRO A 41 -0.94 -19.16 -19.23
N SER A 42 -1.79 -18.90 -18.24
CA SER A 42 -2.87 -17.91 -18.35
C SER A 42 -2.25 -16.59 -18.82
N PRO A 43 -2.84 -15.89 -19.80
CA PRO A 43 -2.32 -14.59 -20.20
C PRO A 43 -2.24 -13.72 -18.95
N ALA A 44 -1.04 -13.27 -18.62
CA ALA A 44 -0.80 -12.36 -17.51
C ALA A 44 -1.73 -11.15 -17.71
N ALA A 45 -2.51 -10.81 -16.68
CA ALA A 45 -3.25 -9.56 -16.68
C ALA A 45 -2.27 -8.43 -17.03
N PRO A 46 -2.70 -7.40 -17.78
CA PRO A 46 -1.83 -6.29 -18.13
C PRO A 46 -1.12 -5.81 -16.87
N ALA A 47 0.20 -5.82 -16.86
CA ALA A 47 0.97 -5.36 -15.72
C ALA A 47 0.53 -3.92 -15.41
N ASP A 48 0.15 -3.65 -14.16
CA ASP A 48 -0.21 -2.29 -13.73
C ASP A 48 1.05 -1.41 -13.92
N GLU A 49 1.03 -0.57 -14.95
CA GLU A 49 2.12 0.34 -15.32
C GLU A 49 2.64 1.13 -14.11
N PHE A 50 1.78 1.43 -13.14
CA PHE A 50 2.09 2.24 -11.97
C PHE A 50 2.14 1.45 -10.66
N ALA A 51 2.27 0.13 -10.68
CA ALA A 51 2.28 -0.67 -9.45
C ALA A 51 3.36 -0.21 -8.46
N THR A 52 4.58 0.01 -8.93
CA THR A 52 5.70 0.51 -8.11
C THR A 52 5.45 1.94 -7.62
N SER A 53 4.99 2.83 -8.50
CA SER A 53 4.68 4.22 -8.13
C SER A 53 3.55 4.31 -7.13
N ARG A 54 2.53 3.48 -7.25
CA ARG A 54 1.43 3.38 -6.29
C ARG A 54 1.92 2.94 -4.91
N ALA A 55 2.79 1.92 -4.86
CA ALA A 55 3.38 1.45 -3.61
C ALA A 55 4.27 2.53 -2.97
N ASN A 56 5.09 3.21 -3.76
CA ASN A 56 5.94 4.32 -3.30
C ASN A 56 5.09 5.52 -2.84
N TYR A 57 4.01 5.84 -3.53
CA TYR A 57 3.08 6.90 -3.13
C TYR A 57 2.44 6.58 -1.77
N ALA A 58 1.87 5.40 -1.60
CA ALA A 58 1.26 4.96 -0.35
C ALA A 58 2.25 5.01 0.82
N LYS A 59 3.50 4.63 0.57
CA LYS A 59 4.53 4.58 1.60
C LYS A 59 5.10 5.94 1.99
N HIS A 60 5.22 6.86 1.04
CA HIS A 60 6.04 8.06 1.20
C HIS A 60 5.29 9.39 1.06
N CYS A 61 4.15 9.39 0.39
CA CYS A 61 3.45 10.62 -0.03
C CYS A 61 2.05 10.75 0.59
N GLU A 62 1.32 9.63 0.66
CA GLU A 62 -0.08 9.58 1.03
C GLU A 62 -0.37 10.16 2.42
N ALA A 63 0.53 9.97 3.39
CA ALA A 63 0.36 10.50 4.75
C ALA A 63 0.17 12.03 4.80
N CYS A 64 0.73 12.74 3.82
CA CYS A 64 0.61 14.19 3.69
C CYS A 64 -0.34 14.62 2.58
N HIS A 65 -0.25 13.96 1.42
CA HIS A 65 -1.03 14.35 0.25
C HIS A 65 -2.41 13.70 0.16
N GLY A 66 -2.70 12.72 1.01
CA GLY A 66 -3.95 11.94 0.99
C GLY A 66 -3.99 10.89 -0.12
N PRO A 67 -4.88 9.88 -0.02
CA PRO A 67 -4.95 8.77 -0.96
C PRO A 67 -5.39 9.17 -2.37
N GLN A 68 -6.03 10.34 -2.50
CA GLN A 68 -6.49 10.89 -3.78
C GLN A 68 -5.71 12.16 -4.19
N GLY A 69 -4.59 12.47 -3.53
CA GLY A 69 -3.83 13.68 -3.78
C GLY A 69 -4.55 14.97 -3.37
N GLU A 70 -5.52 14.87 -2.48
CA GLU A 70 -6.35 15.99 -2.03
C GLU A 70 -5.64 16.96 -1.10
N GLY A 71 -4.55 16.52 -0.44
CA GLY A 71 -3.87 17.33 0.55
C GLY A 71 -4.73 17.63 1.79
N GLY A 72 -4.50 18.77 2.41
CA GLY A 72 -5.28 19.22 3.55
C GLY A 72 -4.46 19.49 4.81
N PRO A 73 -5.12 19.63 5.96
CA PRO A 73 -4.42 19.85 7.22
C PRO A 73 -3.76 18.57 7.72
N VAL A 74 -2.46 18.60 7.93
CA VAL A 74 -1.65 17.50 8.47
C VAL A 74 -0.99 17.96 9.78
N LYS A 75 -0.99 17.07 10.77
CA LYS A 75 -0.30 17.32 12.04
C LYS A 75 1.03 16.58 12.03
N THR A 76 2.12 17.33 12.06
CA THR A 76 3.46 16.80 12.31
C THR A 76 3.78 16.87 13.82
N PRO A 77 4.88 16.23 14.30
CA PRO A 77 5.30 16.35 15.69
C PRO A 77 5.54 17.81 16.12
N GLU A 78 6.02 18.67 15.22
CA GLU A 78 6.40 20.05 15.51
C GLU A 78 5.24 21.03 15.34
N LYS A 79 4.36 20.79 14.36
CA LYS A 79 3.33 21.77 13.98
C LYS A 79 2.19 21.18 13.15
N LYS A 80 1.17 22.00 12.95
CA LYS A 80 0.13 21.75 11.93
C LYS A 80 0.53 22.44 10.64
N ILE A 81 0.50 21.71 9.54
CA ILE A 81 0.75 22.24 8.20
C ILE A 81 -0.48 22.06 7.32
N LYS A 82 -0.59 22.86 6.28
CA LYS A 82 -1.62 22.71 5.25
C LYS A 82 -0.96 22.30 3.96
N VAL A 83 -1.09 21.03 3.60
CA VAL A 83 -0.53 20.46 2.37
C VAL A 83 -1.43 20.83 1.19
N PRO A 84 -0.88 21.42 0.13
CA PRO A 84 -1.65 21.72 -1.07
C PRO A 84 -2.17 20.46 -1.76
N SER A 85 -3.34 20.56 -2.38
CA SER A 85 -3.84 19.48 -3.23
C SER A 85 -2.99 19.35 -4.50
N LEU A 86 -2.64 18.12 -4.86
CA LEU A 86 -1.95 17.81 -6.12
C LEU A 86 -2.82 18.10 -7.36
N LYS A 87 -4.14 18.28 -7.16
CA LYS A 87 -5.12 18.63 -8.19
C LYS A 87 -5.32 20.14 -8.33
N ALA A 88 -4.75 20.93 -7.43
CA ALA A 88 -4.94 22.37 -7.45
C ALA A 88 -4.30 23.01 -8.70
N PRO A 89 -4.87 24.10 -9.23
CA PRO A 89 -4.37 24.73 -10.46
C PRO A 89 -2.88 25.08 -10.42
N HIS A 90 -2.34 25.50 -9.28
CA HIS A 90 -0.90 25.78 -9.15
C HIS A 90 -0.06 24.51 -9.29
N ALA A 91 -0.45 23.39 -8.64
CA ALA A 91 0.25 22.12 -8.75
C ALA A 91 0.22 21.55 -10.18
N VAL A 92 -0.90 21.73 -10.88
CA VAL A 92 -1.09 21.28 -12.28
C VAL A 92 -0.23 22.10 -13.26
N ARG A 93 0.12 23.36 -12.93
CA ARG A 93 0.96 24.24 -13.77
C ARG A 93 2.45 23.94 -13.69
N HIS A 94 2.94 23.30 -12.64
CA HIS A 94 4.33 22.90 -12.60
C HIS A 94 4.70 22.00 -13.79
N SER A 95 5.90 22.19 -14.33
CA SER A 95 6.43 21.27 -15.35
C SER A 95 6.85 19.94 -14.71
N ASP A 96 7.12 18.91 -15.52
CA ASP A 96 7.61 17.63 -15.00
C ASP A 96 9.00 17.76 -14.38
N GLU A 97 9.83 18.66 -14.92
CA GLU A 97 11.14 18.98 -14.37
C GLU A 97 11.03 19.68 -13.00
N GLU A 98 10.08 20.61 -12.84
CA GLU A 98 9.82 21.25 -11.56
C GLU A 98 9.31 20.26 -10.52
N LEU A 99 8.36 19.39 -10.87
CA LEU A 99 7.88 18.33 -9.97
C LEU A 99 9.01 17.36 -9.60
N THR A 100 9.84 16.98 -10.57
CA THR A 100 11.02 16.13 -10.32
C THR A 100 11.96 16.79 -9.34
N LYS A 101 12.25 18.10 -9.51
CA LYS A 101 13.10 18.87 -8.60
C LYS A 101 12.51 18.96 -7.20
N ILE A 102 11.21 19.23 -7.08
CA ILE A 102 10.50 19.33 -5.79
C ILE A 102 10.56 17.96 -5.08
N ILE A 103 10.25 16.86 -5.74
CA ILE A 103 10.31 15.53 -5.14
C ILE A 103 11.75 15.16 -4.74
N THR A 104 12.71 15.45 -5.61
CA THR A 104 14.12 15.11 -5.34
C THR A 104 14.68 15.90 -4.17
N GLY A 105 14.51 17.22 -4.18
CA GLY A 105 15.15 18.13 -3.23
C GLY A 105 14.33 18.47 -2.00
N GLY A 106 13.02 18.28 -2.08
CA GLY A 106 12.06 18.81 -1.12
C GLY A 106 11.78 20.29 -1.36
N GLU A 107 10.73 20.82 -0.77
CA GLU A 107 10.35 22.22 -0.81
C GLU A 107 9.53 22.57 0.43
N GLU A 108 9.86 23.68 1.09
CA GLU A 108 9.20 24.11 2.33
C GLU A 108 9.03 22.97 3.37
N GLU A 109 7.81 22.47 3.55
CA GLU A 109 7.50 21.42 4.48
C GLU A 109 7.59 20.00 3.87
N MET A 110 7.81 19.90 2.58
CA MET A 110 7.98 18.65 1.88
C MET A 110 9.43 18.16 1.99
N PRO A 111 9.67 16.96 2.55
CA PRO A 111 11.04 16.45 2.69
C PRO A 111 11.62 16.04 1.33
N SER A 112 12.95 15.99 1.25
CA SER A 112 13.68 15.40 0.13
C SER A 112 13.50 13.90 0.06
N PHE A 113 13.32 13.37 -1.16
CA PHE A 113 13.19 11.94 -1.41
C PHE A 113 14.36 11.31 -2.17
N LYS A 114 15.41 12.06 -2.48
CA LYS A 114 16.60 11.57 -3.22
C LYS A 114 17.28 10.36 -2.58
N GLU A 115 17.19 10.21 -1.24
CA GLU A 115 17.76 9.08 -0.52
C GLU A 115 16.75 7.91 -0.33
N LYS A 116 15.50 8.11 -0.72
CA LYS A 116 14.41 7.13 -0.53
C LYS A 116 13.92 6.54 -1.84
N LEU A 117 14.06 7.27 -2.93
CA LEU A 117 13.63 6.90 -4.27
C LEU A 117 14.79 7.08 -5.24
N LYS A 118 14.93 6.16 -6.17
CA LYS A 118 15.88 6.27 -7.29
C LYS A 118 15.40 7.35 -8.28
N PRO A 119 16.29 7.91 -9.09
CA PRO A 119 15.90 8.90 -10.11
C PRO A 119 14.78 8.42 -11.03
N GLU A 120 14.81 7.14 -11.44
CA GLU A 120 13.81 6.53 -12.29
C GLU A 120 12.45 6.44 -11.58
N GLU A 121 12.45 6.10 -10.28
CA GLU A 121 11.23 6.02 -9.47
C GLU A 121 10.63 7.41 -9.25
N ILE A 122 11.44 8.47 -9.15
CA ILE A 122 10.97 9.85 -9.08
C ILE A 122 10.33 10.26 -10.40
N THR A 123 10.94 9.93 -11.54
CA THR A 123 10.36 10.19 -12.86
C THR A 123 9.01 9.48 -13.01
N GLU A 124 8.94 8.20 -12.64
CA GLU A 124 7.68 7.45 -12.67
C GLU A 124 6.65 7.98 -11.67
N MET A 125 7.07 8.50 -10.52
CA MET A 125 6.18 9.16 -9.57
C MET A 125 5.55 10.42 -10.15
N VAL A 126 6.29 11.23 -10.90
CA VAL A 126 5.74 12.40 -11.61
C VAL A 126 4.67 11.95 -12.61
N ARG A 127 4.95 10.92 -13.43
CA ARG A 127 3.97 10.35 -14.37
C ARG A 127 2.72 9.83 -13.65
N PHE A 128 2.91 9.13 -12.52
CA PHE A 128 1.82 8.65 -11.68
C PHE A 128 0.93 9.80 -11.18
N VAL A 129 1.53 10.87 -10.65
CA VAL A 129 0.80 12.07 -10.19
C VAL A 129 0.00 12.71 -11.35
N ARG A 130 0.63 12.86 -12.51
CA ARG A 130 -0.03 13.39 -13.72
C ARG A 130 -1.26 12.58 -14.09
N LYS A 131 -1.08 11.26 -14.23
CA LYS A 131 -2.13 10.36 -14.70
C LYS A 131 -3.26 10.20 -13.68
N ASN A 132 -2.92 9.99 -12.41
CA ASN A 132 -3.92 9.60 -11.40
C ASN A 132 -4.59 10.80 -10.72
N PHE A 133 -3.93 11.95 -10.66
CA PHE A 133 -4.46 13.10 -9.92
C PHE A 133 -4.72 14.33 -10.79
N GLN A 134 -4.03 14.48 -11.91
CA GLN A 134 -4.12 15.70 -12.73
C GLN A 134 -4.78 15.50 -14.10
N GLY A 135 -5.08 14.25 -14.47
CA GLY A 135 -5.76 13.92 -15.73
C GLY A 135 -4.94 14.22 -17.00
N LYS A 136 -3.62 14.09 -16.92
CA LYS A 136 -2.67 14.37 -18.03
C LYS A 136 -2.02 13.10 -18.54
#